data_6d7c8c592d2bb4427ff75db16d97da93
#
_entry.id   6d7c8c592d2bb4427ff75db16d97da93
#
_cell.length_a   1.000
_cell.length_b   1.000
_cell.length_c   1.000
_cell.angle_alpha   90.00
_cell.angle_beta   90.00
_cell.angle_gamma   90.00
#
_symmetry.space_group_name_H-M   'P 1'
#
loop_
_entity.id
_entity.type
_entity.pdbx_description
1 polymer ?
#
loop_
_entity_poly.entity_id
_entity_poly.type
_entity_poly.pdbx_seq_one_letter_code
_entity_poly.pdbx_strand_id
1 'polypeptide(L)'
;MATAVHELEQIAERIYNQLNAGKVPEMTIPTRSKNNIIFDERSKVWKYGKSQTTRTAKKLDGAYMLLRTTYLLDFIREMSSQNKSSTLRELYYISEAWDLGKFHAQDESNKLIEDLEIVTKFQREDFKIRPEDDGA
;
A
#
# COMPACT_ATOMS: atom_id res chain seq x y z
N MET A 1 2.00 20.15 -7.17
CA MET A 1 0.87 19.25 -6.96
C MET A 1 1.41 17.84 -6.65
N ALA A 2 0.93 17.22 -5.57
CA ALA A 2 1.38 15.88 -5.21
C ALA A 2 0.85 14.85 -6.20
N THR A 3 1.71 13.91 -6.60
CA THR A 3 1.33 12.79 -7.46
C THR A 3 1.26 11.52 -6.60
N ALA A 4 0.63 10.47 -7.15
CA ALA A 4 0.57 9.19 -6.46
C ALA A 4 1.97 8.66 -6.16
N VAL A 5 2.89 8.75 -7.13
CA VAL A 5 4.27 8.29 -6.93
C VAL A 5 4.97 9.09 -5.84
N HIS A 6 4.73 10.40 -5.79
CA HIS A 6 5.31 11.24 -4.75
C HIS A 6 4.83 10.82 -3.36
N GLU A 7 3.55 10.53 -3.20
CA GLU A 7 3.00 10.06 -1.93
C GLU A 7 3.60 8.72 -1.52
N LEU A 8 3.80 7.82 -2.48
CA LEU A 8 4.44 6.53 -2.20
C LEU A 8 5.90 6.69 -1.80
N GLU A 9 6.60 7.62 -2.46
CA GLU A 9 8.00 7.92 -2.10
C GLU A 9 8.11 8.46 -0.66
N GLN A 10 7.12 9.23 -0.22
CA GLN A 10 7.11 9.74 1.15
C GLN A 10 6.91 8.61 2.18
N ILE A 11 6.12 7.59 1.85
CA ILE A 11 5.98 6.43 2.72
C ILE A 11 7.32 5.71 2.85
N ALA A 12 8.00 5.48 1.74
CA ALA A 12 9.32 4.83 1.74
C ALA A 12 10.34 5.66 2.53
N GLU A 13 10.29 6.98 2.38
CA GLU A 13 11.21 7.88 3.09
C GLU A 13 10.99 7.84 4.60
N ARG A 14 9.74 7.75 5.05
CA ARG A 14 9.46 7.62 6.49
C ARG A 14 10.04 6.34 7.06
N ILE A 15 9.90 5.22 6.34
CA ILE A 15 10.49 3.94 6.76
C ILE A 15 12.00 4.05 6.81
N TYR A 16 12.60 4.63 5.77
CA TYR A 16 14.04 4.84 5.70
C TYR A 16 14.53 5.69 6.87
N ASN A 17 13.85 6.79 7.16
CA ASN A 17 14.25 7.70 8.24
C ASN A 17 14.17 7.04 9.60
N GLN A 18 13.16 6.18 9.82
CA GLN A 18 13.06 5.42 11.06
C GLN A 18 14.26 4.48 11.22
N LEU A 19 14.62 3.75 10.16
CA LEU A 19 15.76 2.86 10.18
C LEU A 19 17.06 3.62 10.41
N ASN A 20 17.21 4.75 9.75
CA ASN A 20 18.43 5.57 9.87
C ASN A 20 18.58 6.17 11.26
N ALA A 21 17.46 6.39 11.97
CA ALA A 21 17.48 6.87 13.34
C ALA A 21 17.63 5.74 14.37
N GLY A 22 17.83 4.50 13.93
CA GLY A 22 17.96 3.35 14.81
C GLY A 22 16.66 2.87 15.41
N LYS A 23 15.54 3.26 14.83
CA LYS A 23 14.20 2.87 15.30
C LYS A 23 13.67 1.69 14.51
N VAL A 24 12.78 0.90 15.13
CA VAL A 24 12.07 -0.16 14.44
C VAL A 24 11.02 0.47 13.55
N PRO A 25 11.00 0.17 12.25
CA PRO A 25 10.05 0.81 11.35
C PRO A 25 8.60 0.42 11.64
N GLU A 26 7.72 1.36 11.45
CA GLU A 26 6.29 1.15 11.60
C GLU A 26 5.51 2.04 10.64
N MET A 27 4.27 1.65 10.37
CA MET A 27 3.37 2.38 9.49
C MET A 27 1.96 2.32 10.06
N THR A 28 1.28 3.45 10.07
CA THR A 28 -0.08 3.55 10.61
C THR A 28 -1.06 3.78 9.46
N ILE A 29 -2.15 3.02 9.45
CA ILE A 29 -3.20 3.15 8.45
C ILE A 29 -4.57 3.24 9.15
N PRO A 30 -5.58 3.87 8.54
CA PRO A 30 -6.93 3.84 9.10
C PRO A 30 -7.45 2.41 9.21
N THR A 31 -8.11 2.12 10.33
CA THR A 31 -8.69 0.79 10.55
C THR A 31 -9.89 0.59 9.61
N ARG A 32 -9.90 -0.51 8.88
CA ARG A 32 -10.97 -0.83 7.93
C ARG A 32 -12.03 -1.69 8.61
N SER A 33 -12.83 -1.07 9.47
CA SER A 33 -13.94 -1.74 10.13
C SER A 33 -15.19 -0.87 10.00
N LYS A 34 -16.35 -1.49 10.12
CA LYS A 34 -17.63 -0.77 10.06
C LYS A 34 -17.72 0.30 11.14
N ASN A 35 -17.15 0.03 12.29
CA ASN A 35 -17.17 0.98 13.42
C ASN A 35 -16.29 2.20 13.17
N ASN A 36 -15.40 2.14 12.21
CA ASN A 36 -14.49 3.22 11.88
C ASN A 36 -14.87 3.96 10.60
N ILE A 37 -16.08 3.75 10.09
CA ILE A 37 -16.55 4.44 8.89
C ILE A 37 -17.56 5.49 9.33
N ILE A 38 -17.30 6.75 8.96
CA ILE A 38 -18.11 7.90 9.34
C ILE A 38 -18.60 8.60 8.08
N PHE A 39 -19.91 8.94 8.06
CA PHE A 39 -20.47 9.72 6.96
C PHE A 39 -20.20 11.19 7.19
N ASP A 40 -19.57 11.83 6.22
CA ASP A 40 -19.30 13.26 6.26
C ASP A 40 -20.43 14.00 5.54
N GLU A 41 -21.26 14.70 6.31
CA GLU A 41 -22.42 15.40 5.76
C GLU A 41 -22.04 16.54 4.82
N ARG A 42 -20.89 17.15 5.02
CA ARG A 42 -20.44 18.26 4.16
C ARG A 42 -20.10 17.79 2.76
N SER A 43 -19.31 16.72 2.64
CA SER A 43 -18.88 16.21 1.34
C SER A 43 -19.80 15.12 0.82
N LYS A 44 -20.75 14.63 1.63
CA LYS A 44 -21.67 13.55 1.29
C LYS A 44 -20.95 12.25 0.95
N VAL A 45 -19.81 11.99 1.55
CA VAL A 45 -19.03 10.77 1.34
C VAL A 45 -18.74 10.08 2.67
N TRP A 46 -18.46 8.78 2.59
CA TRP A 46 -18.05 7.99 3.74
C TRP A 46 -16.53 8.12 3.90
N LYS A 47 -16.07 8.32 5.13
CA LYS A 47 -14.66 8.45 5.45
C LYS A 47 -14.31 7.54 6.60
N TYR A 48 -13.02 7.18 6.71
CA TYR A 48 -12.53 6.49 7.88
C TYR A 48 -12.43 7.45 9.05
N GLY A 49 -12.77 6.95 10.23
CA GLY A 49 -12.68 7.72 11.48
C GLY A 49 -11.27 7.77 12.03
N LYS A 50 -11.19 8.03 13.33
CA LYS A 50 -9.91 8.23 14.02
C LYS A 50 -9.19 6.93 14.37
N SER A 51 -9.88 5.79 14.32
CA SER A 51 -9.26 4.52 14.67
C SER A 51 -8.19 4.14 13.65
N GLN A 52 -7.01 3.79 14.13
CA GLN A 52 -5.87 3.47 13.28
C GLN A 52 -5.23 2.16 13.71
N THR A 53 -4.68 1.44 12.74
CA THR A 53 -3.93 0.22 12.97
C THR A 53 -2.48 0.48 12.64
N THR A 54 -1.58 0.12 13.57
CA THR A 54 -0.14 0.29 13.37
C THR A 54 0.48 -1.05 13.01
N ARG A 55 1.23 -1.05 11.91
CA ARG A 55 2.06 -2.19 11.50
C ARG A 55 3.48 -1.89 11.93
N THR A 56 4.03 -2.75 12.77
CA THR A 56 5.37 -2.53 13.32
C THR A 56 6.24 -3.76 13.07
N ALA A 57 7.51 -3.52 12.73
CA ALA A 57 8.48 -4.59 12.53
C ALA A 57 8.90 -5.26 13.86
N LYS A 58 8.40 -4.79 14.99
CA LYS A 58 8.57 -5.49 16.27
C LYS A 58 7.81 -6.83 16.30
N LYS A 59 6.79 -6.96 15.45
CA LYS A 59 6.02 -8.19 15.30
C LYS A 59 6.31 -8.78 13.92
N LEU A 60 6.34 -10.12 13.84
CA LEU A 60 6.67 -10.80 12.59
C LEU A 60 5.73 -10.45 11.44
N ASP A 61 4.42 -10.45 11.72
CA ASP A 61 3.43 -10.11 10.69
C ASP A 61 3.62 -8.68 10.19
N GLY A 62 3.87 -7.74 11.10
CA GLY A 62 4.13 -6.35 10.74
C GLY A 62 5.42 -6.20 9.94
N ALA A 63 6.45 -6.95 10.30
CA ALA A 63 7.72 -6.93 9.57
C ALA A 63 7.53 -7.41 8.13
N TYR A 64 6.78 -8.50 7.92
CA TYR A 64 6.49 -8.98 6.56
C TYR A 64 5.68 -7.97 5.77
N MET A 65 4.68 -7.34 6.40
CA MET A 65 3.86 -6.35 5.72
C MET A 65 4.67 -5.13 5.30
N LEU A 66 5.59 -4.68 6.16
CA LEU A 66 6.47 -3.56 5.82
C LEU A 66 7.45 -3.93 4.71
N LEU A 67 7.98 -5.15 4.74
CA LEU A 67 8.88 -5.64 3.69
C LEU A 67 8.15 -5.69 2.34
N ARG A 68 6.94 -6.25 2.32
CA ARG A 68 6.13 -6.30 1.11
C ARG A 68 5.80 -4.90 0.60
N THR A 69 5.52 -3.98 1.51
CA THR A 69 5.24 -2.59 1.16
C THR A 69 6.44 -1.96 0.46
N THR A 70 7.66 -2.15 0.96
CA THR A 70 8.86 -1.59 0.31
C THR A 70 9.09 -2.17 -1.07
N TYR A 71 8.92 -3.48 -1.25
CA TYR A 71 9.03 -4.09 -2.58
C TYR A 71 7.96 -3.53 -3.53
N LEU A 72 6.73 -3.38 -3.05
CA LEU A 72 5.66 -2.85 -3.87
C LEU A 72 5.91 -1.40 -4.28
N LEU A 73 6.38 -0.58 -3.35
CA LEU A 73 6.71 0.81 -3.65
C LEU A 73 7.77 0.91 -4.73
N ASP A 74 8.81 0.09 -4.63
CA ASP A 74 9.87 0.05 -5.63
C ASP A 74 9.33 -0.40 -7.00
N PHE A 75 8.49 -1.42 -7.00
CA PHE A 75 7.87 -1.93 -8.22
C PHE A 75 7.02 -0.85 -8.91
N ILE A 76 6.19 -0.15 -8.16
CA ILE A 76 5.33 0.90 -8.70
C ILE A 76 6.18 2.05 -9.25
N ARG A 77 7.22 2.44 -8.52
CA ARG A 77 8.13 3.49 -8.96
C ARG A 77 8.78 3.12 -10.29
N GLU A 78 9.24 1.88 -10.41
CA GLU A 78 9.87 1.41 -11.64
C GLU A 78 8.89 1.38 -12.81
N MET A 79 7.67 0.87 -12.58
CA MET A 79 6.63 0.89 -13.62
C MET A 79 6.32 2.31 -14.07
N SER A 80 6.21 3.23 -13.12
CA SER A 80 5.90 4.63 -13.43
C SER A 80 7.01 5.27 -14.26
N SER A 81 8.27 4.98 -13.95
CA SER A 81 9.40 5.52 -14.69
C SER A 81 9.46 4.99 -16.13
N GLN A 82 8.97 3.78 -16.36
CA GLN A 82 8.94 3.14 -17.67
C GLN A 82 7.60 3.30 -18.38
N ASN A 83 6.66 3.99 -17.77
CA ASN A 83 5.29 4.16 -18.27
C ASN A 83 4.61 2.82 -18.56
N LYS A 84 4.78 1.87 -17.65
CA LYS A 84 4.17 0.54 -17.72
C LYS A 84 3.10 0.40 -16.66
N SER A 85 2.26 -0.62 -16.81
CA SER A 85 1.22 -0.93 -15.85
C SER A 85 1.14 -2.44 -15.61
N SER A 86 0.43 -2.84 -14.55
CA SER A 86 0.28 -4.23 -14.16
C SER A 86 -1.13 -4.48 -13.66
N THR A 87 -1.63 -5.70 -13.84
CA THR A 87 -2.87 -6.12 -13.17
C THR A 87 -2.54 -6.61 -11.75
N LEU A 88 -3.56 -6.76 -10.92
CA LEU A 88 -3.37 -7.34 -9.58
C LEU A 88 -2.84 -8.77 -9.66
N ARG A 89 -3.30 -9.54 -10.65
CA ARG A 89 -2.82 -10.90 -10.84
C ARG A 89 -1.34 -10.94 -11.23
N GLU A 90 -0.94 -10.06 -12.15
CA GLU A 90 0.46 -9.96 -12.54
C GLU A 90 1.34 -9.55 -11.36
N LEU A 91 0.86 -8.61 -10.54
CA LEU A 91 1.56 -8.20 -9.33
C LEU A 91 1.80 -9.40 -8.40
N TYR A 92 0.79 -10.23 -8.21
CA TYR A 92 0.93 -11.43 -7.38
C TYR A 92 2.04 -12.35 -7.93
N TYR A 93 2.05 -12.60 -9.23
CA TYR A 93 3.08 -13.46 -9.84
C TYR A 93 4.46 -12.82 -9.76
N ILE A 94 4.57 -11.51 -9.96
CA ILE A 94 5.85 -10.80 -9.84
C ILE A 94 6.39 -10.90 -8.43
N SER A 95 5.52 -10.86 -7.43
CA SER A 95 5.93 -10.93 -6.03
C SER A 95 6.61 -12.24 -5.65
N GLU A 96 6.44 -13.28 -6.45
CA GLU A 96 7.10 -14.56 -6.18
C GLU A 96 8.63 -14.43 -6.19
N ALA A 97 9.16 -13.43 -6.89
CA ALA A 97 10.59 -13.13 -6.91
C ALA A 97 11.06 -12.31 -5.71
N TRP A 98 10.16 -11.92 -4.81
CA TRP A 98 10.49 -11.06 -3.67
C TRP A 98 10.97 -11.83 -2.44
N ASP A 99 11.27 -13.12 -2.59
CA ASP A 99 11.80 -13.96 -1.51
C ASP A 99 10.85 -13.94 -0.29
N LEU A 100 11.31 -13.48 0.87
CA LEU A 100 10.47 -13.43 2.07
C LEU A 100 9.32 -12.44 1.94
N GLY A 101 9.40 -11.51 1.02
CA GLY A 101 8.35 -10.51 0.79
C GLY A 101 7.24 -10.96 -0.13
N LYS A 102 7.29 -12.19 -0.65
CA LYS A 102 6.26 -12.66 -1.57
C LYS A 102 4.90 -12.75 -0.90
N PHE A 103 3.84 -12.56 -1.69
CA PHE A 103 2.47 -12.79 -1.21
C PHE A 103 2.18 -14.29 -1.22
N HIS A 104 1.44 -14.76 -0.23
CA HIS A 104 1.07 -16.16 -0.14
C HIS A 104 -0.25 -16.45 -0.85
N ALA A 105 -1.05 -15.43 -1.10
CA ALA A 105 -2.31 -15.54 -1.83
C ALA A 105 -2.61 -14.20 -2.49
N GLN A 106 -3.39 -14.23 -3.56
CA GLN A 106 -3.70 -13.01 -4.31
C GLN A 106 -4.46 -11.98 -3.47
N ASP A 107 -5.28 -12.43 -2.52
CA ASP A 107 -6.01 -11.49 -1.65
C ASP A 107 -5.06 -10.65 -0.78
N GLU A 108 -3.88 -11.13 -0.47
CA GLU A 108 -2.89 -10.35 0.27
C GLU A 108 -2.38 -9.17 -0.56
N SER A 109 -2.11 -9.39 -1.85
CA SER A 109 -1.69 -8.30 -2.74
C SER A 109 -2.82 -7.30 -2.93
N ASN A 110 -4.05 -7.79 -3.06
CA ASN A 110 -5.23 -6.93 -3.21
C ASN A 110 -5.40 -6.03 -1.98
N LYS A 111 -5.25 -6.60 -0.79
CA LYS A 111 -5.38 -5.84 0.46
C LYS A 111 -4.29 -4.77 0.61
N LEU A 112 -3.07 -5.09 0.20
CA LEU A 112 -1.98 -4.11 0.30
C LEU A 112 -2.21 -2.93 -0.63
N ILE A 113 -2.70 -3.17 -1.84
CA ILE A 113 -3.06 -2.10 -2.76
C ILE A 113 -4.18 -1.25 -2.16
N GLU A 114 -5.20 -1.89 -1.57
CA GLU A 114 -6.27 -1.15 -0.89
C GLU A 114 -5.73 -0.28 0.24
N ASP A 115 -4.78 -0.80 1.01
CA ASP A 115 -4.14 -0.03 2.08
C ASP A 115 -3.45 1.21 1.52
N LEU A 116 -2.74 1.08 0.41
CA LEU A 116 -2.07 2.22 -0.22
C LEU A 116 -3.08 3.24 -0.74
N GLU A 117 -4.20 2.78 -1.29
CA GLU A 117 -5.27 3.68 -1.72
C GLU A 117 -5.81 4.51 -0.55
N ILE A 118 -6.00 3.88 0.60
CA ILE A 118 -6.52 4.54 1.79
C ILE A 118 -5.51 5.56 2.33
N VAL A 119 -4.25 5.17 2.44
CA VAL A 119 -3.21 6.02 3.02
C VAL A 119 -2.91 7.23 2.13
N THR A 120 -2.83 7.02 0.82
CA THR A 120 -2.45 8.08 -0.12
C THR A 120 -3.64 8.87 -0.63
N LYS A 121 -4.85 8.32 -0.52
CA LYS A 121 -6.09 8.88 -1.10
C LYS A 121 -6.09 8.93 -2.61
N PHE A 122 -5.19 8.18 -3.24
CA PHE A 122 -5.18 7.95 -4.68
C PHE A 122 -5.81 6.60 -4.99
N GLN A 123 -6.15 6.37 -6.24
CA GLN A 123 -6.72 5.10 -6.69
C GLN A 123 -5.61 4.22 -7.29
N ARG A 124 -5.89 2.91 -7.38
CA ARG A 124 -4.89 1.96 -7.88
C ARG A 124 -4.42 2.27 -9.29
N GLU A 125 -5.30 2.85 -10.11
CA GLU A 125 -4.94 3.24 -11.47
C GLU A 125 -3.84 4.30 -11.46
N ASP A 126 -3.81 5.14 -10.45
CA ASP A 126 -2.77 6.16 -10.27
C ASP A 126 -1.41 5.53 -9.92
N PHE A 127 -1.41 4.30 -9.42
CA PHE A 127 -0.21 3.51 -9.13
C PHE A 127 0.19 2.60 -10.29
N LYS A 128 -0.47 2.75 -11.45
CA LYS A 128 -0.25 1.89 -12.62
C LYS A 128 -0.74 0.45 -12.40
N ILE A 129 -1.66 0.25 -11.46
CA ILE A 129 -2.33 -1.05 -11.26
C ILE A 129 -3.70 -0.96 -11.92
N ARG A 130 -3.92 -1.79 -12.92
CA ARG A 130 -5.15 -1.77 -13.72
C ARG A 130 -6.03 -3.00 -13.44
N PRO A 131 -7.33 -2.94 -13.75
CA PRO A 131 -8.21 -4.11 -13.60
C PRO A 131 -7.76 -5.26 -14.50
N GLU A 132 -8.26 -6.46 -14.20
CA GLU A 132 -7.95 -7.64 -15.01
C GLU A 132 -8.43 -7.46 -16.45
N ASP A 133 -7.66 -7.97 -17.40
CA ASP A 133 -7.90 -7.79 -18.84
C ASP A 133 -9.18 -8.46 -19.32
N ASP A 134 -9.59 -9.53 -18.68
CA ASP A 134 -10.79 -10.27 -19.08
C ASP A 134 -12.09 -9.62 -18.58
N GLY A 135 -11.98 -8.50 -17.89
CA GLY A 135 -13.13 -7.75 -17.40
C GLY A 135 -13.92 -8.44 -16.29
N ALA A 136 -13.39 -9.52 -15.81
CA ALA A 136 -14.06 -10.26 -14.75
C ALA A 136 -13.84 -9.62 -13.39
#